data_c29dae712fbe29336a8ec289c74c55d7
#
_entry.id   c29dae712fbe29336a8ec289c74c55d7
#
_cell.length_a   1.000
_cell.length_b   1.000
_cell.length_c   1.000
_cell.angle_alpha   90.00
_cell.angle_beta   90.00
_cell.angle_gamma   90.00
#
_symmetry.space_group_name_H-M   'P 1'
#
loop_
_entity.id
_entity.type
_entity.pdbx_description
1 polymer ?
#
loop_
_entity_poly.entity_id
_entity_poly.type
_entity_poly.pdbx_seq_one_letter_code
_entity_poly.pdbx_strand_id
1 'polypeptide(L)'
;MDGLIIKIKRYLWAVTLPVAALTLLTISSLKDIENGYERFRFGRDITLYLRKSTDQLTYLGAAYTTTSNKKFLDQFNTHLKEREKYFNEEIFISKILTQEELKEFRKGLDISNDLATEVENPAFEKMDNKAFYGDKYLDYKKKIYDNVQNFRTLINDSSEKIIKDETKLLNVYLYSLCLIIITLVFLIKQDVVPIKKKPIKKRKK
;
A
#
# COMPACT_ATOMS: atom_id res chain seq x y z
N MET A 1 55.56 -8.34 -2.07
CA MET A 1 54.37 -7.79 -1.41
C MET A 1 53.49 -7.02 -2.37
N ASP A 2 54.00 -6.27 -3.31
CA ASP A 2 53.22 -5.39 -4.21
C ASP A 2 52.24 -6.11 -5.14
N GLY A 3 52.56 -7.31 -5.63
CA GLY A 3 51.69 -8.08 -6.49
C GLY A 3 50.41 -8.60 -5.82
N LEU A 4 50.45 -8.86 -4.50
CA LEU A 4 49.30 -9.28 -3.70
C LEU A 4 48.35 -8.10 -3.46
N ILE A 5 48.89 -6.93 -3.16
CA ILE A 5 48.14 -5.69 -2.94
C ILE A 5 47.38 -5.27 -4.22
N ILE A 6 48.01 -5.37 -5.39
CA ILE A 6 47.42 -5.04 -6.67
C ILE A 6 46.28 -6.02 -7.00
N LYS A 7 46.46 -7.32 -6.77
CA LYS A 7 45.40 -8.33 -6.95
C LYS A 7 44.19 -8.09 -6.02
N ILE A 8 44.47 -7.86 -4.73
CA ILE A 8 43.40 -7.54 -3.76
C ILE A 8 42.63 -6.29 -4.17
N LYS A 9 43.31 -5.22 -4.59
CA LYS A 9 42.65 -4.01 -5.10
C LYS A 9 41.76 -4.30 -6.31
N ARG A 10 42.21 -5.12 -7.26
CA ARG A 10 41.44 -5.46 -8.45
C ARG A 10 40.16 -6.29 -8.14
N TYR A 11 40.26 -7.26 -7.22
CA TYR A 11 39.11 -8.03 -6.74
C TYR A 11 38.14 -7.16 -5.91
N LEU A 12 38.67 -6.23 -5.12
CA LEU A 12 37.86 -5.31 -4.32
C LEU A 12 36.94 -4.47 -5.22
N TRP A 13 37.48 -3.89 -6.30
CA TRP A 13 36.68 -3.09 -7.24
C TRP A 13 35.62 -3.95 -8.02
N ALA A 14 36.00 -5.15 -8.41
CA ALA A 14 35.07 -6.05 -9.14
C ALA A 14 33.89 -6.51 -8.28
N VAL A 15 33.99 -6.47 -6.95
CA VAL A 15 32.95 -6.89 -6.02
C VAL A 15 32.19 -5.72 -5.42
N THR A 16 32.83 -4.58 -5.20
CA THR A 16 32.16 -3.41 -4.59
C THR A 16 31.02 -2.88 -5.44
N LEU A 17 31.17 -2.80 -6.76
CA LEU A 17 30.10 -2.32 -7.65
C LEU A 17 28.87 -3.22 -7.64
N PRO A 18 28.95 -4.55 -7.84
CA PRO A 18 27.79 -5.44 -7.73
C PRO A 18 27.14 -5.42 -6.34
N VAL A 19 27.93 -5.39 -5.28
CA VAL A 19 27.40 -5.32 -3.90
C VAL A 19 26.67 -4.01 -3.67
N ALA A 20 27.23 -2.87 -4.10
CA ALA A 20 26.57 -1.58 -3.98
C ALA A 20 25.25 -1.55 -4.78
N ALA A 21 25.25 -2.07 -6.02
CA ALA A 21 24.05 -2.15 -6.84
C ALA A 21 22.98 -3.03 -6.20
N LEU A 22 23.32 -4.24 -5.72
CA LEU A 22 22.39 -5.12 -5.04
C LEU A 22 21.86 -4.51 -3.73
N THR A 23 22.70 -3.78 -3.00
CA THR A 23 22.27 -3.07 -1.77
C THR A 23 21.23 -2.00 -2.10
N LEU A 24 21.45 -1.21 -3.16
CA LEU A 24 20.48 -0.20 -3.60
C LEU A 24 19.16 -0.84 -4.06
N LEU A 25 19.21 -1.94 -4.80
CA LEU A 25 18.04 -2.69 -5.22
C LEU A 25 17.28 -3.27 -4.01
N THR A 26 17.99 -3.79 -3.03
CA THR A 26 17.40 -4.29 -1.77
C THR A 26 16.67 -3.16 -1.01
N ILE A 27 17.26 -1.98 -0.90
CA ILE A 27 16.65 -0.81 -0.26
C ILE A 27 15.40 -0.37 -1.04
N SER A 28 15.45 -0.37 -2.37
CA SER A 28 14.30 -0.04 -3.22
C SER A 28 13.14 -1.00 -2.99
N SER A 29 13.39 -2.33 -3.05
CA SER A 29 12.35 -3.34 -2.82
C SER A 29 11.78 -3.26 -1.41
N LEU A 30 12.58 -2.98 -0.38
CA LEU A 30 12.08 -2.77 0.98
C LEU A 30 11.12 -1.58 1.06
N LYS A 31 11.45 -0.48 0.38
CA LYS A 31 10.59 0.70 0.31
C LYS A 31 9.27 0.40 -0.43
N ASP A 32 9.33 -0.37 -1.50
CA ASP A 32 8.13 -0.74 -2.26
C ASP A 32 7.23 -1.72 -1.49
N ILE A 33 7.81 -2.62 -0.68
CA ILE A 33 7.07 -3.45 0.28
C ILE A 33 6.39 -2.56 1.34
N GLU A 34 7.11 -1.57 1.91
CA GLU A 34 6.55 -0.62 2.87
C GLU A 34 5.38 0.15 2.26
N ASN A 35 5.54 0.68 1.05
CA ASN A 35 4.48 1.35 0.29
C ASN A 35 3.26 0.43 0.08
N GLY A 36 3.47 -0.86 -0.21
CA GLY A 36 2.42 -1.86 -0.32
C GLY A 36 1.62 -2.01 0.98
N TYR A 37 2.29 -2.07 2.12
CA TYR A 37 1.63 -2.13 3.44
C TYR A 37 0.92 -0.82 3.80
N GLU A 38 1.46 0.33 3.43
CA GLU A 38 0.79 1.62 3.64
C GLU A 38 -0.49 1.72 2.83
N ARG A 39 -0.48 1.29 1.56
CA ARG A 39 -1.68 1.22 0.72
C ARG A 39 -2.74 0.30 1.31
N PHE A 40 -2.34 -0.88 1.79
CA PHE A 40 -3.24 -1.83 2.44
C PHE A 40 -3.91 -1.22 3.69
N ARG A 41 -3.14 -0.54 4.55
CA ARG A 41 -3.66 0.15 5.73
C ARG A 41 -4.61 1.29 5.34
N PHE A 42 -4.20 2.11 4.37
CA PHE A 42 -5.02 3.19 3.86
C PHE A 42 -6.37 2.70 3.33
N GLY A 43 -6.38 1.64 2.48
CA GLY A 43 -7.60 1.05 1.95
C GLY A 43 -8.54 0.55 3.05
N ARG A 44 -8.01 -0.08 4.08
CA ARG A 44 -8.79 -0.50 5.25
C ARG A 44 -9.38 0.69 6.01
N ASP A 45 -8.57 1.70 6.28
CA ASP A 45 -8.97 2.80 7.15
C ASP A 45 -10.00 3.71 6.47
N ILE A 46 -9.85 3.99 5.17
CA ILE A 46 -10.82 4.76 4.39
C ILE A 46 -12.16 3.99 4.25
N THR A 47 -12.10 2.68 4.08
CA THR A 47 -13.29 1.82 4.00
C THR A 47 -14.09 1.82 5.30
N LEU A 48 -13.38 1.70 6.44
CA LEU A 48 -14.00 1.78 7.77
C LEU A 48 -14.59 3.17 8.04
N TYR A 49 -13.88 4.21 7.63
CA TYR A 49 -14.36 5.58 7.77
C TYR A 49 -15.65 5.81 6.97
N LEU A 50 -15.67 5.42 5.69
CA LEU A 50 -16.84 5.52 4.82
C LEU A 50 -18.06 4.84 5.45
N ARG A 51 -17.89 3.61 5.90
CA ARG A 51 -18.98 2.83 6.51
C ARG A 51 -19.51 3.51 7.77
N LYS A 52 -18.62 3.86 8.70
CA LYS A 52 -19.01 4.54 9.94
C LYS A 52 -19.67 5.88 9.69
N SER A 53 -19.13 6.67 8.76
CA SER A 53 -19.69 7.96 8.37
C SER A 53 -21.10 7.82 7.80
N THR A 54 -21.34 6.83 6.92
CA THR A 54 -22.67 6.55 6.36
C THR A 54 -23.66 6.15 7.44
N ASP A 55 -23.28 5.30 8.39
CA ASP A 55 -24.15 4.90 9.50
C ASP A 55 -24.46 6.07 10.45
N GLN A 56 -23.47 6.92 10.70
CA GLN A 56 -23.63 8.13 11.53
C GLN A 56 -24.61 9.13 10.89
N LEU A 57 -24.45 9.39 9.58
CA LEU A 57 -25.36 10.27 8.85
C LEU A 57 -26.78 9.72 8.86
N THR A 58 -26.96 8.39 8.64
CA THR A 58 -28.26 7.73 8.76
C THR A 58 -28.91 7.99 10.12
N TYR A 59 -28.16 7.75 11.20
CA TYR A 59 -28.64 7.95 12.55
C TYR A 59 -29.07 9.41 12.81
N LEU A 60 -28.22 10.37 12.45
CA LEU A 60 -28.47 11.79 12.66
C LEU A 60 -29.68 12.29 11.85
N GLY A 61 -29.80 11.83 10.58
CA GLY A 61 -30.93 12.16 9.73
C GLY A 61 -32.25 11.61 10.26
N ALA A 62 -32.28 10.33 10.65
CA ALA A 62 -33.47 9.71 11.24
C ALA A 62 -33.83 10.35 12.60
N ALA A 63 -32.86 10.68 13.44
CA ALA A 63 -33.09 11.36 14.71
C ALA A 63 -33.68 12.76 14.52
N TYR A 64 -33.19 13.53 13.53
CA TYR A 64 -33.73 14.84 13.20
C TYR A 64 -35.19 14.75 12.71
N THR A 65 -35.47 13.91 11.75
CA THR A 65 -36.82 13.76 11.18
C THR A 65 -37.85 13.20 12.18
N THR A 66 -37.36 12.45 13.20
CA THR A 66 -38.22 11.92 14.28
C THR A 66 -38.51 12.95 15.36
N THR A 67 -37.48 13.75 15.75
CA THR A 67 -37.57 14.61 16.94
C THR A 67 -37.74 16.09 16.65
N SER A 68 -37.54 16.52 15.38
CA SER A 68 -37.48 17.93 14.94
C SER A 68 -36.39 18.74 15.70
N ASN A 69 -35.44 18.08 16.37
CA ASN A 69 -34.39 18.75 17.12
C ASN A 69 -33.26 19.19 16.20
N LYS A 70 -33.15 20.51 15.97
CA LYS A 70 -32.15 21.12 15.11
C LYS A 70 -30.71 20.70 15.42
N LYS A 71 -30.41 20.32 16.66
CA LYS A 71 -29.08 19.85 17.03
C LYS A 71 -28.63 18.63 16.19
N PHE A 72 -29.55 17.73 15.87
CA PHE A 72 -29.23 16.58 15.01
C PHE A 72 -28.98 17.00 13.56
N LEU A 73 -29.70 17.98 13.05
CA LEU A 73 -29.46 18.52 11.70
C LEU A 73 -28.11 19.26 11.63
N ASP A 74 -27.75 20.04 12.64
CA ASP A 74 -26.47 20.74 12.69
C ASP A 74 -25.31 19.72 12.77
N GLN A 75 -25.47 18.65 13.55
CA GLN A 75 -24.49 17.56 13.61
C GLN A 75 -24.40 16.80 12.28
N PHE A 76 -25.52 16.55 11.60
CA PHE A 76 -25.55 15.93 10.28
C PHE A 76 -24.75 16.77 9.27
N ASN A 77 -25.04 18.06 9.18
CA ASN A 77 -24.35 18.99 8.27
C ASN A 77 -22.85 19.12 8.59
N THR A 78 -22.49 19.13 9.87
CA THR A 78 -21.08 19.16 10.30
C THR A 78 -20.36 17.89 9.85
N HIS A 79 -20.95 16.73 10.10
CA HIS A 79 -20.37 15.45 9.76
C HIS A 79 -20.27 15.25 8.23
N LEU A 80 -21.25 15.75 7.47
CA LEU A 80 -21.20 15.76 6.00
C LEU A 80 -20.00 16.59 5.50
N LYS A 81 -19.82 17.81 6.02
CA LYS A 81 -18.70 18.67 5.66
C LYS A 81 -17.33 18.07 6.02
N GLU A 82 -17.22 17.43 7.20
CA GLU A 82 -16.01 16.71 7.61
C GLU A 82 -15.70 15.56 6.65
N ARG A 83 -16.73 14.80 6.22
CA ARG A 83 -16.59 13.74 5.24
C ARG A 83 -16.13 14.27 3.89
N GLU A 84 -16.76 15.33 3.40
CA GLU A 84 -16.37 15.99 2.15
C GLU A 84 -14.92 16.51 2.20
N LYS A 85 -14.53 17.15 3.30
CA LYS A 85 -13.16 17.61 3.51
C LYS A 85 -12.16 16.44 3.47
N TYR A 86 -12.48 15.35 4.14
CA TYR A 86 -11.63 14.15 4.16
C TYR A 86 -11.42 13.55 2.76
N PHE A 87 -12.44 13.64 1.88
CA PHE A 87 -12.35 13.11 0.52
C PHE A 87 -11.83 14.13 -0.51
N ASN A 88 -11.97 15.42 -0.26
CA ASN A 88 -11.48 16.48 -1.14
C ASN A 88 -9.98 16.76 -1.00
N GLU A 89 -9.29 16.15 -0.05
CA GLU A 89 -7.83 16.04 -0.06
C GLU A 89 -7.35 15.10 -1.18
N GLU A 90 -7.92 15.29 -2.36
CA GLU A 90 -7.75 14.50 -3.60
C GLU A 90 -6.27 14.33 -4.00
N ILE A 91 -5.43 15.31 -3.67
CA ILE A 91 -3.99 15.28 -3.94
C ILE A 91 -3.28 14.17 -3.15
N PHE A 92 -3.73 13.88 -1.94
CA PHE A 92 -3.17 12.80 -1.12
C PHE A 92 -3.66 11.43 -1.59
N ILE A 93 -4.96 11.33 -1.88
CA ILE A 93 -5.63 10.11 -2.34
C ILE A 93 -5.09 9.67 -3.71
N SER A 94 -4.92 10.60 -4.64
CA SER A 94 -4.43 10.31 -6.01
C SER A 94 -2.97 9.85 -6.07
N LYS A 95 -2.16 10.13 -5.04
CA LYS A 95 -0.77 9.63 -4.95
C LYS A 95 -0.68 8.19 -4.48
N ILE A 96 -1.69 7.72 -3.76
CA ILE A 96 -1.70 6.39 -3.15
C ILE A 96 -2.47 5.40 -4.03
N LEU A 97 -3.57 5.85 -4.67
CA LEU A 97 -4.47 5.02 -5.46
C LEU A 97 -4.07 4.94 -6.93
N THR A 98 -4.29 3.79 -7.53
CA THR A 98 -4.29 3.64 -8.99
C THR A 98 -5.50 4.32 -9.61
N GLN A 99 -5.46 4.54 -10.95
CA GLN A 99 -6.61 5.14 -11.66
C GLN A 99 -7.88 4.29 -11.56
N GLU A 100 -7.76 2.98 -11.52
CA GLU A 100 -8.90 2.06 -11.37
C GLU A 100 -9.49 2.14 -9.96
N GLU A 101 -8.66 2.14 -8.93
CA GLU A 101 -9.07 2.31 -7.53
C GLU A 101 -9.73 3.67 -7.31
N LEU A 102 -9.15 4.74 -7.88
CA LEU A 102 -9.70 6.09 -7.81
C LEU A 102 -11.09 6.17 -8.48
N LYS A 103 -11.26 5.52 -9.63
CA LYS A 103 -12.54 5.44 -10.33
C LYS A 103 -13.61 4.76 -9.47
N GLU A 104 -13.28 3.61 -8.86
CA GLU A 104 -14.22 2.90 -8.00
C GLU A 104 -14.55 3.69 -6.72
N PHE A 105 -13.57 4.39 -6.16
CA PHE A 105 -13.78 5.29 -5.04
C PHE A 105 -14.75 6.43 -5.38
N ARG A 106 -14.55 7.13 -6.51
CA ARG A 106 -15.44 8.21 -6.99
C ARG A 106 -16.88 7.71 -7.21
N LYS A 107 -17.04 6.54 -7.79
CA LYS A 107 -18.37 5.92 -7.95
C LYS A 107 -19.10 5.77 -6.62
N GLY A 108 -18.40 5.43 -5.53
CA GLY A 108 -18.99 5.38 -4.19
C GLY A 108 -19.44 6.75 -3.68
N LEU A 109 -18.69 7.80 -3.98
CA LEU A 109 -19.08 9.18 -3.66
C LEU A 109 -20.30 9.62 -4.46
N ASP A 110 -20.37 9.29 -5.75
CA ASP A 110 -21.52 9.62 -6.61
C ASP A 110 -22.80 8.95 -6.07
N ILE A 111 -22.75 7.65 -5.75
CA ILE A 111 -23.87 6.94 -5.14
C ILE A 111 -24.31 7.59 -3.81
N SER A 112 -23.37 8.06 -3.01
CA SER A 112 -23.67 8.76 -1.76
C SER A 112 -24.30 10.13 -1.98
N ASN A 113 -23.90 10.86 -3.00
CA ASN A 113 -24.49 12.14 -3.39
C ASN A 113 -25.92 11.95 -3.93
N ASP A 114 -26.15 10.90 -4.72
CA ASP A 114 -27.48 10.52 -5.19
C ASP A 114 -28.41 10.19 -4.02
N LEU A 115 -27.92 9.43 -3.01
CA LEU A 115 -28.66 9.16 -1.78
C LEU A 115 -29.07 10.45 -1.06
N ALA A 116 -28.14 11.38 -0.89
CA ALA A 116 -28.41 12.66 -0.25
C ALA A 116 -29.50 13.45 -1.03
N THR A 117 -29.37 13.53 -2.34
CA THR A 117 -30.25 14.33 -3.20
C THR A 117 -31.63 13.70 -3.36
N GLU A 118 -31.70 12.39 -3.54
CA GLU A 118 -32.96 11.71 -3.89
C GLU A 118 -33.78 11.21 -2.69
N VAL A 119 -33.13 11.08 -1.52
CA VAL A 119 -33.78 10.51 -0.33
C VAL A 119 -33.66 11.41 0.89
N GLU A 120 -32.42 11.79 1.28
CA GLU A 120 -32.17 12.47 2.54
C GLU A 120 -32.73 13.91 2.55
N ASN A 121 -32.42 14.71 1.53
CA ASN A 121 -32.95 16.08 1.45
C ASN A 121 -34.51 16.13 1.38
N PRO A 122 -35.19 15.34 0.53
CA PRO A 122 -36.63 15.27 0.55
C PRO A 122 -37.22 14.79 1.88
N ALA A 123 -36.54 13.87 2.58
CA ALA A 123 -36.94 13.41 3.91
C ALA A 123 -36.87 14.53 4.95
N PHE A 124 -35.84 15.37 4.90
CA PHE A 124 -35.71 16.53 5.79
C PHE A 124 -36.80 17.59 5.53
N GLU A 125 -37.08 17.89 4.27
CA GLU A 125 -38.13 18.84 3.90
C GLU A 125 -39.51 18.41 4.37
N LYS A 126 -39.80 17.10 4.28
CA LYS A 126 -41.11 16.52 4.62
C LYS A 126 -41.19 16.01 6.07
N MET A 127 -40.10 16.06 6.82
CA MET A 127 -39.95 15.45 8.14
C MET A 127 -40.37 13.96 8.13
N ASP A 128 -39.99 13.25 7.05
CA ASP A 128 -40.35 11.84 6.84
C ASP A 128 -39.24 10.92 7.39
N ASN A 129 -39.40 10.46 8.61
CA ASN A 129 -38.48 9.51 9.21
C ASN A 129 -38.49 8.12 8.56
N LYS A 130 -39.60 7.73 7.91
CA LYS A 130 -39.71 6.44 7.24
C LYS A 130 -38.82 6.35 6.00
N ALA A 131 -38.48 7.50 5.41
CA ALA A 131 -37.57 7.55 4.27
C ALA A 131 -36.20 6.91 4.58
N PHE A 132 -35.69 7.03 5.82
CA PHE A 132 -34.40 6.45 6.25
C PHE A 132 -34.45 4.93 6.47
N TYR A 133 -35.62 4.31 6.42
CA TYR A 133 -35.84 2.87 6.57
C TYR A 133 -36.55 2.25 5.38
N GLY A 134 -36.92 3.07 4.40
CA GLY A 134 -37.63 2.63 3.18
C GLY A 134 -36.69 1.89 2.21
N ASP A 135 -37.30 1.09 1.31
CA ASP A 135 -36.59 0.26 0.35
C ASP A 135 -35.61 1.06 -0.51
N LYS A 136 -35.97 2.27 -0.93
CA LYS A 136 -35.08 3.14 -1.72
C LYS A 136 -33.80 3.50 -0.95
N TYR A 137 -33.90 3.87 0.33
CA TYR A 137 -32.77 4.18 1.18
C TYR A 137 -31.87 2.96 1.38
N LEU A 138 -32.50 1.82 1.68
CA LEU A 138 -31.77 0.56 1.90
C LEU A 138 -31.04 0.10 0.64
N ASP A 139 -31.63 0.30 -0.56
CA ASP A 139 -30.99 0.01 -1.84
C ASP A 139 -29.74 0.88 -2.05
N TYR A 140 -29.81 2.18 -1.79
CA TYR A 140 -28.63 3.07 -1.85
C TYR A 140 -27.56 2.67 -0.85
N LYS A 141 -27.93 2.36 0.40
CA LYS A 141 -26.97 1.88 1.40
C LYS A 141 -26.28 0.60 0.96
N LYS A 142 -27.04 -0.34 0.41
CA LYS A 142 -26.47 -1.57 -0.15
C LYS A 142 -25.47 -1.27 -1.27
N LYS A 143 -25.84 -0.43 -2.23
CA LYS A 143 -24.94 -0.01 -3.33
C LYS A 143 -23.66 0.64 -2.81
N ILE A 144 -23.75 1.49 -1.79
CA ILE A 144 -22.57 2.11 -1.15
C ILE A 144 -21.69 1.03 -0.51
N TYR A 145 -22.27 0.09 0.25
CA TYR A 145 -21.50 -0.97 0.90
C TYR A 145 -20.86 -1.94 -0.10
N ASP A 146 -21.57 -2.32 -1.16
CA ASP A 146 -21.04 -3.17 -2.22
C ASP A 146 -19.86 -2.48 -2.93
N ASN A 147 -19.99 -1.18 -3.25
CA ASN A 147 -18.93 -0.38 -3.84
C ASN A 147 -17.71 -0.25 -2.90
N VAL A 148 -17.95 0.04 -1.62
CA VAL A 148 -16.88 0.11 -0.60
C VAL A 148 -16.16 -1.22 -0.48
N GLN A 149 -16.87 -2.35 -0.57
CA GLN A 149 -16.25 -3.68 -0.55
C GLN A 149 -15.44 -3.95 -1.81
N ASN A 150 -15.94 -3.58 -3.00
CA ASN A 150 -15.21 -3.70 -4.26
C ASN A 150 -13.91 -2.87 -4.23
N PHE A 151 -14.00 -1.62 -3.81
CA PHE A 151 -12.84 -0.75 -3.63
C PHE A 151 -11.80 -1.35 -2.69
N ARG A 152 -12.24 -1.88 -1.54
CA ARG A 152 -11.38 -2.57 -0.58
C ARG A 152 -10.67 -3.77 -1.22
N THR A 153 -11.40 -4.58 -1.97
CA THR A 153 -10.84 -5.75 -2.66
C THR A 153 -9.77 -5.33 -3.66
N LEU A 154 -10.03 -4.32 -4.49
CA LEU A 154 -9.06 -3.79 -5.46
C LEU A 154 -7.76 -3.34 -4.79
N ILE A 155 -7.84 -2.55 -3.70
CA ILE A 155 -6.64 -2.10 -2.97
C ILE A 155 -5.91 -3.27 -2.32
N ASN A 156 -6.63 -4.21 -1.72
CA ASN A 156 -6.01 -5.36 -1.08
C ASN A 156 -5.25 -6.20 -2.11
N ASP A 157 -5.88 -6.53 -3.23
CA ASP A 157 -5.29 -7.36 -4.29
C ASP A 157 -4.07 -6.70 -4.90
N SER A 158 -4.15 -5.40 -5.19
CA SER A 158 -3.02 -4.62 -5.74
C SER A 158 -1.87 -4.51 -4.75
N SER A 159 -2.16 -4.27 -3.47
CA SER A 159 -1.16 -4.16 -2.40
C SER A 159 -0.49 -5.50 -2.12
N GLU A 160 -1.27 -6.59 -2.03
CA GLU A 160 -0.75 -7.95 -1.85
C GLU A 160 0.15 -8.36 -3.01
N LYS A 161 -0.22 -8.03 -4.24
CA LYS A 161 0.60 -8.28 -5.42
C LYS A 161 1.95 -7.56 -5.33
N ILE A 162 1.97 -6.26 -4.99
CA ILE A 162 3.20 -5.49 -4.80
C ILE A 162 4.07 -6.15 -3.73
N ILE A 163 3.53 -6.42 -2.56
CA ILE A 163 4.27 -7.03 -1.44
C ILE A 163 4.86 -8.39 -1.85
N LYS A 164 4.09 -9.23 -2.53
CA LYS A 164 4.51 -10.56 -2.95
C LYS A 164 5.61 -10.51 -4.01
N ASP A 165 5.47 -9.65 -5.01
CA ASP A 165 6.43 -9.55 -6.11
C ASP A 165 7.75 -8.92 -5.61
N GLU A 166 7.70 -7.87 -4.80
CA GLU A 166 8.88 -7.25 -4.20
C GLU A 166 9.57 -8.16 -3.18
N THR A 167 8.82 -8.96 -2.42
CA THR A 167 9.41 -9.96 -1.51
C THR A 167 10.19 -11.03 -2.27
N LYS A 168 9.71 -11.46 -3.45
CA LYS A 168 10.47 -12.40 -4.30
C LYS A 168 11.76 -11.77 -4.82
N LEU A 169 11.69 -10.53 -5.29
CA LEU A 169 12.87 -9.79 -5.75
C LEU A 169 13.89 -9.60 -4.63
N LEU A 170 13.43 -9.21 -3.45
CA LEU A 170 14.26 -9.08 -2.25
C LEU A 170 15.01 -10.38 -1.94
N ASN A 171 14.33 -11.51 -1.97
CA ASN A 171 14.96 -12.82 -1.75
C ASN A 171 16.04 -13.12 -2.81
N VAL A 172 15.78 -12.82 -4.10
CA VAL A 172 16.77 -12.97 -5.16
C VAL A 172 18.00 -12.11 -4.91
N TYR A 173 17.82 -10.86 -4.49
CA TYR A 173 18.93 -9.95 -4.19
C TYR A 173 19.76 -10.43 -2.98
N LEU A 174 19.11 -10.90 -1.92
CA LEU A 174 19.76 -11.45 -0.74
C LEU A 174 20.56 -12.72 -1.07
N TYR A 175 19.98 -13.65 -1.84
CA TYR A 175 20.71 -14.84 -2.31
C TYR A 175 21.91 -14.48 -3.17
N SER A 176 21.77 -13.49 -4.05
CA SER A 176 22.86 -13.01 -4.90
C SER A 176 23.99 -12.39 -4.06
N LEU A 177 23.66 -11.60 -3.04
CA LEU A 177 24.65 -11.06 -2.09
C LEU A 177 25.40 -12.17 -1.34
N CYS A 178 24.67 -13.16 -0.83
CA CYS A 178 25.28 -14.31 -0.17
C CYS A 178 26.24 -15.06 -1.10
N LEU A 179 25.85 -15.28 -2.36
CA LEU A 179 26.68 -15.96 -3.34
C LEU A 179 27.98 -15.18 -3.63
N ILE A 180 27.88 -13.85 -3.78
CA ILE A 180 29.05 -12.98 -3.96
C ILE A 180 30.00 -13.09 -2.78
N ILE A 181 29.48 -13.03 -1.54
CA ILE A 181 30.30 -13.13 -0.31
C ILE A 181 31.00 -14.49 -0.25
N ILE A 182 30.29 -15.60 -0.51
CA ILE A 182 30.85 -16.95 -0.50
C ILE A 182 31.98 -17.08 -1.55
N THR A 183 31.73 -16.58 -2.77
CA THR A 183 32.71 -16.59 -3.86
C THR A 183 33.95 -15.80 -3.48
N LEU A 184 33.78 -14.64 -2.83
CA LEU A 184 34.87 -13.78 -2.40
C LEU A 184 35.73 -14.46 -1.31
N VAL A 185 35.11 -15.09 -0.34
CA VAL A 185 35.79 -15.87 0.72
C VAL A 185 36.59 -17.02 0.11
N PHE A 186 36.00 -17.70 -0.91
CA PHE A 186 36.70 -18.80 -1.60
C PHE A 186 37.91 -18.32 -2.38
N LEU A 187 37.81 -17.21 -3.12
CA LEU A 187 38.91 -16.61 -3.87
C LEU A 187 40.06 -16.17 -2.93
N ILE A 188 39.73 -15.52 -1.83
CA ILE A 188 40.71 -15.11 -0.82
C ILE A 188 41.45 -16.35 -0.26
N LYS A 189 40.73 -17.42 0.05
CA LYS A 189 41.36 -18.67 0.55
C LYS A 189 42.30 -19.29 -0.47
N GLN A 190 41.96 -19.29 -1.75
CA GLN A 190 42.85 -19.85 -2.79
C GLN A 190 44.13 -19.04 -2.96
N ASP A 191 44.06 -17.70 -2.84
CA ASP A 191 45.25 -16.84 -2.99
C ASP A 191 46.16 -16.85 -1.76
N VAL A 192 45.60 -17.18 -0.58
CA VAL A 192 46.39 -17.22 0.70
C VAL A 192 47.08 -18.56 0.92
N VAL A 193 46.58 -19.66 0.31
CA VAL A 193 47.25 -20.97 0.42
C VAL A 193 48.44 -21.01 -0.54
N PRO A 194 49.69 -21.02 -0.05
CA PRO A 194 50.86 -21.08 -0.92
C PRO A 194 50.83 -22.43 -1.67
N ILE A 195 50.85 -22.37 -3.01
CA ILE A 195 51.06 -23.55 -3.85
C ILE A 195 52.37 -24.20 -3.41
N LYS A 196 52.30 -25.32 -2.72
CA LYS A 196 53.46 -26.12 -2.38
C LYS A 196 54.19 -26.41 -3.70
N LYS A 197 55.29 -25.69 -3.97
CA LYS A 197 56.17 -25.98 -5.11
C LYS A 197 56.57 -27.43 -5.03
N LYS A 198 56.18 -28.26 -6.03
CA LYS A 198 56.69 -29.62 -6.16
C LYS A 198 58.22 -29.60 -6.16
N PRO A 199 58.87 -30.43 -5.32
CA PRO A 199 60.34 -30.45 -5.30
C PRO A 199 60.86 -30.84 -6.70
N ILE A 200 61.70 -29.99 -7.25
CA ILE A 200 62.38 -30.25 -8.53
C ILE A 200 63.26 -31.49 -8.30
N LYS A 201 62.91 -32.62 -8.90
CA LYS A 201 63.78 -33.80 -8.91
C LYS A 201 65.10 -33.44 -9.62
N LYS A 202 66.18 -33.25 -8.81
CA LYS A 202 67.51 -33.14 -9.38
C LYS A 202 67.85 -34.41 -10.11
N ARG A 203 67.92 -34.36 -11.45
CA ARG A 203 68.49 -35.43 -12.25
C ARG A 203 69.94 -35.59 -11.84
N LYS A 204 70.26 -36.71 -11.19
CA LYS A 204 71.69 -37.13 -11.02
C LYS A 204 72.24 -37.47 -12.41
N LYS A 205 73.33 -36.81 -12.75
CA LYS A 205 74.19 -37.24 -13.86
C LYS A 205 75.06 -38.43 -13.42
#